data_1b05eb6b0573d7a90714fba44a96edd6
#
_entry.id   1b05eb6b0573d7a90714fba44a96edd6
#
_cell.length_a   1.000
_cell.length_b   1.000
_cell.length_c   1.000
_cell.angle_alpha   90.00
_cell.angle_beta   90.00
_cell.angle_gamma   90.00
#
_symmetry.space_group_name_H-M   'P 1'
#
loop_
_entity.id
_entity.type
_entity.pdbx_description
1 polymer ?
#
loop_
_entity_poly.entity_id
_entity_poly.type
_entity_poly.pdbx_seq_one_letter_code
_entity_poly.pdbx_strand_id
1 'polypeptide(L)'
;MNCKKLFVAFMMASIALTACKKTTAPIEEPAQIVAEDIASFKETASIDLGGETAAEITAYDPLTKKLFVVSNDGGAKVEVLDLSSYPTVTKLKTLTFVNNAGINSVAVSNGLLAIALDGASKQGNGDVVVLKTSDLSEVKKITVGAMPDMVTFSPDGNYILSANEGEPNDEYTIDPTGTVSIINIKDNYSVKTLDFSAFELQKAALVAGGFRIYGPKASFAQDIEPEYIAVSSDSKKAYVTLQENNGVAEVDIVAGTITKINPLGTRDISLAENAWDVSDDEKSGKKIQLETWPIKAFYLPDAISYFSTGGTSYLALANEGDTRAWKGYDEEARVKSLKLDPTKFPTATTLQLDANLGRLTVTKAFGDIDGDGDYDELYATGGRSMSIINANTGALIANVGKDLEQRVIDAGKYDDTRSDNKGVEVEGVTVAEVNGKTLAFIGMERVDMIAVYDVSTPASPKFVQLFATGDAPEGLLFVKPKDSPNGKSLLIVASEGDGVVKFFQPNRI
;
A
#
# COMPACT_ATOMS: atom_id res chain seq x y z
N MET A 1 58.94 -90.65 -18.83
CA MET A 1 59.77 -89.48 -18.71
C MET A 1 58.93 -88.38 -18.02
N ASN A 2 59.39 -87.88 -16.96
CA ASN A 2 58.68 -87.36 -15.78
C ASN A 2 57.83 -86.14 -16.00
N CYS A 3 56.54 -86.25 -15.61
CA CYS A 3 55.58 -85.15 -15.43
C CYS A 3 55.60 -84.72 -13.96
N LYS A 4 56.02 -83.52 -13.64
CA LYS A 4 55.85 -82.94 -12.31
C LYS A 4 54.57 -82.12 -12.29
N LYS A 5 53.64 -82.47 -11.40
CA LYS A 5 52.41 -81.70 -11.09
C LYS A 5 52.72 -80.53 -10.16
N LEU A 6 52.33 -79.33 -10.51
CA LEU A 6 52.37 -78.19 -9.65
C LEU A 6 50.93 -77.86 -9.12
N PHE A 7 50.81 -77.91 -7.79
CA PHE A 7 49.57 -77.55 -7.08
C PHE A 7 49.60 -76.08 -6.86
N VAL A 8 48.57 -75.34 -7.37
CA VAL A 8 48.34 -73.96 -7.07
C VAL A 8 47.17 -73.89 -6.07
N ALA A 9 47.43 -73.39 -4.87
CA ALA A 9 46.44 -73.18 -3.86
C ALA A 9 45.72 -71.82 -4.16
N PHE A 10 44.42 -71.84 -4.32
CA PHE A 10 43.55 -70.69 -4.46
C PHE A 10 43.17 -70.18 -3.07
N MET A 11 43.67 -69.03 -2.68
CA MET A 11 43.28 -68.30 -1.46
C MET A 11 42.06 -67.44 -1.78
N MET A 12 40.84 -67.78 -1.31
CA MET A 12 39.66 -66.98 -1.41
C MET A 12 39.74 -65.88 -0.36
N ALA A 13 39.92 -64.64 -0.82
CA ALA A 13 39.76 -63.45 0.00
C ALA A 13 38.27 -63.05 -0.03
N SER A 14 37.58 -63.17 1.10
CA SER A 14 36.21 -62.73 1.29
C SER A 14 36.22 -61.21 1.46
N ILE A 15 35.81 -60.45 0.42
CA ILE A 15 35.58 -59.02 0.50
C ILE A 15 34.19 -58.81 1.12
N ALA A 16 34.14 -58.34 2.36
CA ALA A 16 32.91 -57.89 3.00
C ALA A 16 32.52 -56.52 2.40
N LEU A 17 31.51 -56.51 1.53
CA LEU A 17 30.86 -55.29 1.06
C LEU A 17 29.98 -54.73 2.19
N THR A 18 30.49 -53.72 2.90
CA THR A 18 29.67 -52.85 3.75
C THR A 18 28.81 -51.97 2.85
N ALA A 19 27.55 -52.32 2.66
CA ALA A 19 26.58 -51.49 2.02
C ALA A 19 26.26 -50.29 2.93
N CYS A 20 26.79 -49.09 2.61
CA CYS A 20 26.29 -47.84 3.16
C CYS A 20 24.83 -47.71 2.77
N LYS A 21 23.89 -47.90 3.71
CA LYS A 21 22.51 -47.47 3.56
C LYS A 21 22.53 -45.92 3.49
N LYS A 22 22.40 -45.36 2.28
CA LYS A 22 21.95 -43.97 2.14
C LYS A 22 20.57 -43.88 2.78
N THR A 23 20.47 -43.30 3.94
CA THR A 23 19.21 -42.77 4.47
C THR A 23 18.77 -41.66 3.52
N THR A 24 17.89 -41.98 2.59
CA THR A 24 17.09 -40.95 1.90
C THR A 24 16.26 -40.26 2.97
N ALA A 25 16.50 -38.96 3.17
CA ALA A 25 15.57 -38.16 3.94
C ALA A 25 14.15 -38.38 3.42
N PRO A 26 13.13 -38.40 4.28
CA PRO A 26 11.76 -38.48 3.82
C PRO A 26 11.53 -37.39 2.78
N ILE A 27 11.04 -37.75 1.61
CA ILE A 27 10.49 -36.77 0.67
C ILE A 27 9.26 -36.25 1.41
N GLU A 28 9.32 -35.01 1.93
CA GLU A 28 8.11 -34.32 2.37
C GLU A 28 7.18 -34.25 1.17
N GLU A 29 6.07 -34.96 1.25
CA GLU A 29 5.00 -34.81 0.27
C GLU A 29 4.62 -33.30 0.27
N PRO A 30 4.49 -32.68 -0.91
CA PRO A 30 4.06 -31.28 -0.96
C PRO A 30 2.74 -31.19 -0.20
N ALA A 31 2.67 -30.29 0.78
CA ALA A 31 1.48 -30.06 1.57
C ALA A 31 0.29 -29.93 0.62
N GLN A 32 -0.71 -30.80 0.76
CA GLN A 32 -1.92 -30.75 -0.06
C GLN A 32 -2.53 -29.37 0.13
N ILE A 33 -2.48 -28.53 -0.91
CA ILE A 33 -3.16 -27.25 -0.90
C ILE A 33 -4.66 -27.58 -0.85
N VAL A 34 -5.26 -27.42 0.31
CA VAL A 34 -6.70 -27.62 0.48
C VAL A 34 -7.38 -26.42 -0.16
N ALA A 35 -8.31 -26.67 -1.07
CA ALA A 35 -9.04 -25.60 -1.75
C ALA A 35 -9.80 -24.73 -0.73
N GLU A 36 -9.80 -23.43 -0.98
CA GLU A 36 -10.42 -22.40 -0.13
C GLU A 36 -11.52 -21.65 -0.90
N ASP A 37 -12.64 -21.36 -0.23
CA ASP A 37 -13.73 -20.59 -0.80
C ASP A 37 -13.40 -19.08 -0.75
N ILE A 38 -13.10 -18.51 -1.90
CA ILE A 38 -12.68 -17.11 -2.04
C ILE A 38 -13.73 -16.08 -1.60
N ALA A 39 -15.01 -16.48 -1.49
CA ALA A 39 -16.13 -15.62 -1.09
C ALA A 39 -16.55 -15.83 0.37
N SER A 40 -15.71 -16.43 1.20
CA SER A 40 -16.07 -16.81 2.57
C SER A 40 -15.10 -16.31 3.64
N PHE A 41 -14.34 -15.26 3.35
CA PHE A 41 -13.49 -14.63 4.36
C PHE A 41 -14.34 -14.14 5.53
N LYS A 42 -13.93 -14.51 6.73
CA LYS A 42 -14.57 -14.11 7.98
C LYS A 42 -13.57 -13.94 9.08
N GLU A 43 -13.89 -13.11 10.05
CA GLU A 43 -13.09 -12.91 11.26
C GLU A 43 -12.90 -14.24 12.00
N THR A 44 -11.68 -14.54 12.39
CA THR A 44 -11.29 -15.74 13.13
C THR A 44 -10.57 -15.41 14.44
N ALA A 45 -10.02 -14.21 14.56
CA ALA A 45 -9.42 -13.66 15.77
C ALA A 45 -9.38 -12.14 15.69
N SER A 46 -9.24 -11.49 16.84
CA SER A 46 -8.94 -10.07 16.98
C SER A 46 -8.12 -9.81 18.24
N ILE A 47 -7.41 -8.70 18.25
CA ILE A 47 -6.74 -8.19 19.45
C ILE A 47 -6.84 -6.67 19.47
N ASP A 48 -7.23 -6.12 20.59
CA ASP A 48 -7.25 -4.70 20.90
C ASP A 48 -5.90 -4.31 21.53
N LEU A 49 -5.20 -3.33 20.95
CA LEU A 49 -3.88 -2.88 21.39
C LEU A 49 -3.90 -1.53 22.10
N GLY A 50 -5.01 -0.81 22.04
CA GLY A 50 -5.17 0.51 22.65
C GLY A 50 -6.27 1.31 21.97
N GLY A 51 -6.13 2.63 21.97
CA GLY A 51 -7.04 3.54 21.27
C GLY A 51 -6.55 3.87 19.86
N GLU A 52 -6.97 5.02 19.37
CA GLU A 52 -6.54 5.62 18.09
C GLU A 52 -5.01 5.58 17.95
N THR A 53 -4.52 5.28 16.77
CA THR A 53 -3.09 5.10 16.41
C THR A 53 -2.36 3.95 17.09
N ALA A 54 -3.07 3.03 17.77
CA ALA A 54 -2.42 1.88 18.42
C ALA A 54 -2.17 0.70 17.49
N ALA A 55 -2.76 0.68 16.28
CA ALA A 55 -2.55 -0.36 15.27
C ALA A 55 -2.69 0.21 13.84
N GLU A 56 -1.56 0.45 13.20
CA GLU A 56 -1.48 1.01 11.84
C GLU A 56 -0.96 -0.05 10.84
N ILE A 57 0.34 -0.22 10.68
CA ILE A 57 0.96 -1.16 9.75
C ILE A 57 1.41 -2.44 10.43
N THR A 58 1.28 -3.59 9.73
CA THR A 58 1.66 -4.90 10.28
C THR A 58 2.66 -5.65 9.41
N ALA A 59 3.55 -6.44 10.05
CA ALA A 59 4.44 -7.38 9.38
C ALA A 59 4.52 -8.71 10.15
N TYR A 60 4.41 -9.83 9.44
CA TYR A 60 4.41 -11.17 10.04
C TYR A 60 5.65 -11.96 9.68
N ASP A 61 6.28 -12.59 10.68
CA ASP A 61 7.39 -13.50 10.50
C ASP A 61 6.94 -14.98 10.60
N PRO A 62 6.91 -15.72 9.49
CA PRO A 62 6.53 -17.13 9.52
C PRO A 62 7.52 -18.02 10.28
N LEU A 63 8.78 -17.61 10.43
CA LEU A 63 9.80 -18.37 11.13
C LEU A 63 9.57 -18.40 12.64
N THR A 64 9.19 -17.28 13.20
CA THR A 64 8.94 -17.13 14.65
C THR A 64 7.46 -17.08 15.00
N LYS A 65 6.57 -16.98 14.00
CA LYS A 65 5.12 -16.75 14.13
C LYS A 65 4.78 -15.49 14.94
N LYS A 66 5.64 -14.49 14.86
CA LYS A 66 5.41 -13.19 15.47
C LYS A 66 4.81 -12.23 14.46
N LEU A 67 3.83 -11.45 14.90
CA LEU A 67 3.33 -10.29 14.20
C LEU A 67 3.87 -9.04 14.88
N PHE A 68 4.34 -8.10 14.08
CA PHE A 68 4.82 -6.80 14.50
C PHE A 68 3.82 -5.76 14.03
N VAL A 69 3.39 -4.88 14.93
CA VAL A 69 2.36 -3.87 14.67
C VAL A 69 2.92 -2.51 15.03
N VAL A 70 2.85 -1.57 14.09
CA VAL A 70 3.16 -0.15 14.34
C VAL A 70 2.13 0.43 15.28
N SER A 71 2.57 1.23 16.21
CA SER A 71 1.71 1.97 17.13
C SER A 71 2.34 3.31 17.51
N ASN A 72 1.59 4.39 17.33
CA ASN A 72 1.95 5.75 17.73
C ASN A 72 1.18 6.20 19.00
N ASP A 73 0.29 5.39 19.56
CA ASP A 73 -0.43 5.70 20.81
C ASP A 73 0.55 5.95 21.96
N GLY A 74 0.69 7.22 22.36
CA GLY A 74 1.62 7.66 23.40
C GLY A 74 3.10 7.53 23.03
N GLY A 75 3.44 7.52 21.71
CA GLY A 75 4.80 7.58 21.15
C GLY A 75 5.17 6.36 20.30
N ALA A 76 6.26 6.47 19.55
CA ALA A 76 6.73 5.47 18.60
C ALA A 76 6.99 4.09 19.22
N LYS A 77 6.22 3.07 18.81
CA LYS A 77 6.29 1.70 19.33
C LYS A 77 6.10 0.65 18.24
N VAL A 78 6.64 -0.54 18.48
CA VAL A 78 6.22 -1.78 17.79
C VAL A 78 5.67 -2.75 18.83
N GLU A 79 4.42 -3.12 18.66
CA GLU A 79 3.80 -4.19 19.44
C GLU A 79 4.17 -5.55 18.83
N VAL A 80 4.64 -6.48 19.66
CA VAL A 80 5.06 -7.82 19.24
C VAL A 80 4.04 -8.84 19.73
N LEU A 81 3.35 -9.48 18.78
CA LEU A 81 2.30 -10.45 19.05
C LEU A 81 2.76 -11.87 18.70
N ASP A 82 2.26 -12.88 19.44
CA ASP A 82 2.48 -14.30 19.17
C ASP A 82 1.25 -14.93 18.53
N LEU A 83 1.45 -15.53 17.36
CA LEU A 83 0.47 -16.30 16.60
C LEU A 83 0.75 -17.81 16.63
N SER A 84 1.69 -18.29 17.45
CA SER A 84 2.03 -19.73 17.50
C SER A 84 0.86 -20.64 17.89
N SER A 85 -0.09 -20.10 18.67
CA SER A 85 -1.30 -20.78 19.13
C SER A 85 -2.57 -20.28 18.43
N TYR A 86 -2.41 -19.73 17.20
CA TYR A 86 -3.54 -19.20 16.42
C TYR A 86 -4.73 -20.18 16.38
N PRO A 87 -5.99 -19.74 16.61
CA PRO A 87 -6.47 -18.37 16.59
C PRO A 87 -6.32 -17.58 17.91
N THR A 88 -5.64 -18.10 18.92
CA THR A 88 -5.29 -17.31 20.10
C THR A 88 -4.10 -16.42 19.75
N VAL A 89 -4.30 -15.11 19.88
CA VAL A 89 -3.27 -14.08 19.66
C VAL A 89 -2.92 -13.46 21.01
N THR A 90 -1.63 -13.34 21.33
CA THR A 90 -1.19 -12.76 22.62
C THR A 90 -0.08 -11.74 22.42
N LYS A 91 -0.12 -10.65 23.17
CA LYS A 91 0.94 -9.65 23.19
C LYS A 91 2.13 -10.16 24.00
N LEU A 92 3.31 -10.21 23.38
CA LEU A 92 4.56 -10.65 23.98
C LEU A 92 5.35 -9.48 24.59
N LYS A 93 5.45 -8.38 23.84
CA LYS A 93 6.36 -7.27 24.18
C LYS A 93 5.95 -6.01 23.43
N THR A 94 6.29 -4.87 23.98
CA THR A 94 6.31 -3.57 23.31
C THR A 94 7.77 -3.15 23.12
N LEU A 95 8.18 -2.77 21.93
CA LEU A 95 9.43 -2.08 21.64
C LEU A 95 9.14 -0.59 21.58
N THR A 96 9.89 0.21 22.32
CA THR A 96 9.69 1.67 22.38
C THR A 96 10.91 2.38 21.81
N PHE A 97 10.67 3.36 20.95
CA PHE A 97 11.69 4.17 20.31
C PHE A 97 11.60 5.60 20.86
N VAL A 98 12.53 5.91 21.75
CA VAL A 98 12.62 7.25 22.35
C VAL A 98 13.43 8.18 21.46
N ASN A 99 13.11 9.46 21.43
CA ASN A 99 13.74 10.50 20.61
C ASN A 99 13.43 10.43 19.11
N ASN A 100 12.42 9.67 18.71
CA ASN A 100 11.86 9.67 17.35
C ASN A 100 10.50 10.39 17.39
N ALA A 101 10.19 11.17 16.35
CA ALA A 101 8.92 11.90 16.26
C ALA A 101 7.73 10.96 16.03
N GLY A 102 7.95 9.86 15.28
CA GLY A 102 6.97 8.84 14.97
C GLY A 102 7.60 7.55 14.47
N ILE A 103 6.75 6.58 14.22
CA ILE A 103 7.04 5.31 13.55
C ILE A 103 5.94 5.09 12.51
N ASN A 104 6.31 4.82 11.26
CA ASN A 104 5.32 4.80 10.18
C ASN A 104 5.15 3.38 9.61
N SER A 105 6.22 2.57 9.53
CA SER A 105 6.12 1.27 8.85
C SER A 105 7.02 0.19 9.43
N VAL A 106 6.62 -1.06 9.21
CA VAL A 106 7.40 -2.26 9.51
C VAL A 106 7.34 -3.26 8.37
N ALA A 107 8.44 -3.97 8.14
CA ALA A 107 8.50 -5.07 7.18
C ALA A 107 9.33 -6.24 7.71
N VAL A 108 9.01 -7.46 7.28
CA VAL A 108 9.72 -8.67 7.68
C VAL A 108 10.19 -9.46 6.46
N SER A 109 11.43 -9.92 6.50
CA SER A 109 11.96 -10.89 5.53
C SER A 109 13.11 -11.71 6.15
N ASN A 110 13.09 -13.02 5.93
CA ASN A 110 14.20 -13.93 6.29
C ASN A 110 14.68 -13.78 7.76
N GLY A 111 13.75 -13.58 8.71
CA GLY A 111 14.07 -13.44 10.14
C GLY A 111 14.64 -12.07 10.52
N LEU A 112 14.52 -11.08 9.63
CA LEU A 112 14.81 -9.68 9.89
C LEU A 112 13.52 -8.86 9.92
N LEU A 113 13.43 -7.93 10.86
CA LEU A 113 12.41 -6.90 10.98
C LEU A 113 13.06 -5.56 10.64
N ALA A 114 12.56 -4.86 9.63
CA ALA A 114 12.90 -3.48 9.34
C ALA A 114 11.81 -2.56 9.88
N ILE A 115 12.20 -1.42 10.45
CA ILE A 115 11.30 -0.46 11.10
C ILE A 115 11.66 0.92 10.57
N ALA A 116 10.69 1.65 10.02
CA ALA A 116 10.83 3.03 9.58
C ALA A 116 10.51 3.97 10.75
N LEU A 117 11.46 4.84 11.10
CA LEU A 117 11.36 5.77 12.22
C LEU A 117 11.64 7.18 11.74
N ASP A 118 10.78 8.11 12.10
CA ASP A 118 11.08 9.53 11.95
C ASP A 118 12.37 9.92 12.67
N GLY A 119 12.96 11.03 12.24
CA GLY A 119 14.01 11.68 13.01
C GLY A 119 13.50 12.25 14.35
N ALA A 120 14.32 13.05 14.99
CA ALA A 120 13.88 13.80 16.19
C ALA A 120 12.82 14.87 15.84
N SER A 121 12.71 15.24 14.57
CA SER A 121 11.58 15.96 13.97
C SER A 121 11.23 15.30 12.64
N LYS A 122 9.97 15.39 12.21
CA LYS A 122 9.51 14.83 10.93
C LYS A 122 10.30 15.36 9.73
N GLN A 123 10.69 16.64 9.73
CA GLN A 123 11.47 17.27 8.66
C GLN A 123 12.98 16.95 8.69
N GLY A 124 13.47 16.28 9.72
CA GLY A 124 14.83 15.76 9.78
C GLY A 124 14.96 14.35 9.22
N ASN A 125 16.18 13.97 8.82
CA ASN A 125 16.42 12.59 8.38
C ASN A 125 15.96 11.58 9.42
N GLY A 126 15.24 10.57 8.97
CA GLY A 126 14.81 9.43 9.76
C GLY A 126 15.79 8.25 9.68
N ASP A 127 15.39 7.13 10.24
CA ASP A 127 16.19 5.92 10.31
C ASP A 127 15.38 4.68 9.92
N VAL A 128 16.03 3.71 9.29
CA VAL A 128 15.56 2.33 9.21
C VAL A 128 16.34 1.51 10.25
N VAL A 129 15.65 0.95 11.24
CA VAL A 129 16.24 0.06 12.24
C VAL A 129 15.95 -1.39 11.86
N VAL A 130 17.00 -2.21 11.80
CA VAL A 130 16.88 -3.64 11.49
C VAL A 130 17.15 -4.46 12.73
N LEU A 131 16.17 -5.31 13.10
CA LEU A 131 16.27 -6.23 14.23
C LEU A 131 16.17 -7.69 13.74
N LYS A 132 16.69 -8.64 14.54
CA LYS A 132 16.37 -10.05 14.37
C LYS A 132 14.96 -10.34 14.94
N THR A 133 14.12 -11.04 14.20
CA THR A 133 12.79 -11.41 14.69
C THR A 133 12.84 -12.44 15.83
N SER A 134 13.91 -13.25 15.92
CA SER A 134 14.07 -14.31 16.90
C SER A 134 14.17 -13.80 18.33
N ASP A 135 15.07 -12.84 18.57
CA ASP A 135 15.41 -12.32 19.91
C ASP A 135 15.26 -10.79 20.03
N LEU A 136 14.88 -10.12 18.95
CA LEU A 136 14.69 -8.67 18.85
C LEU A 136 15.98 -7.86 19.09
N SER A 137 17.13 -8.49 18.88
CA SER A 137 18.43 -7.79 18.96
C SER A 137 18.64 -6.92 17.71
N GLU A 138 19.18 -5.72 17.91
CA GLU A 138 19.51 -4.82 16.81
C GLU A 138 20.65 -5.39 15.94
N VAL A 139 20.43 -5.37 14.65
CA VAL A 139 21.43 -5.73 13.62
C VAL A 139 22.10 -4.47 13.09
N LYS A 140 21.27 -3.46 12.77
CA LYS A 140 21.75 -2.23 12.16
C LYS A 140 20.73 -1.10 12.35
N LYS A 141 21.26 0.12 12.52
CA LYS A 141 20.51 1.37 12.39
C LYS A 141 21.09 2.13 11.20
N ILE A 142 20.24 2.57 10.28
CA ILE A 142 20.61 3.13 8.98
C ILE A 142 19.86 4.45 8.80
N THR A 143 20.57 5.57 8.66
CA THR A 143 19.95 6.86 8.38
C THR A 143 19.49 6.91 6.92
N VAL A 144 18.25 7.38 6.70
CA VAL A 144 17.58 7.55 5.41
C VAL A 144 17.11 8.99 5.22
N GLY A 145 16.17 9.27 4.32
CA GLY A 145 15.61 10.62 4.12
C GLY A 145 14.70 11.07 5.27
N ALA A 146 14.10 12.24 5.12
CA ALA A 146 13.15 12.79 6.07
C ALA A 146 11.82 12.03 5.99
N MET A 147 11.21 11.76 7.13
CA MET A 147 9.93 11.07 7.26
C MET A 147 9.89 9.78 6.40
N PRO A 148 10.62 8.71 6.80
CA PRO A 148 10.50 7.42 6.13
C PRO A 148 9.12 6.83 6.42
N ASP A 149 8.21 7.04 5.48
CA ASP A 149 6.83 6.65 5.64
C ASP A 149 6.65 5.15 5.49
N MET A 150 7.18 4.55 4.43
CA MET A 150 7.05 3.13 4.18
C MET A 150 8.39 2.43 4.05
N VAL A 151 8.52 1.22 4.64
CA VAL A 151 9.67 0.33 4.47
C VAL A 151 9.25 -1.04 3.95
N THR A 152 10.00 -1.60 3.01
CA THR A 152 9.75 -2.96 2.52
C THR A 152 11.04 -3.68 2.14
N PHE A 153 11.00 -5.02 2.09
CA PHE A 153 12.07 -5.85 1.56
C PHE A 153 11.82 -6.18 0.08
N SER A 154 12.89 -6.30 -0.69
CA SER A 154 12.79 -7.00 -1.97
C SER A 154 12.43 -8.47 -1.74
N PRO A 155 11.64 -9.12 -2.64
CA PRO A 155 11.22 -10.51 -2.49
C PRO A 155 12.37 -11.52 -2.30
N ASP A 156 13.55 -11.23 -2.84
CA ASP A 156 14.76 -12.05 -2.66
C ASP A 156 15.50 -11.79 -1.32
N GLY A 157 15.05 -10.80 -0.53
CA GLY A 157 15.61 -10.42 0.76
C GLY A 157 16.99 -9.77 0.70
N ASN A 158 17.40 -9.25 -0.46
CA ASN A 158 18.72 -8.65 -0.63
C ASN A 158 18.75 -7.15 -0.36
N TYR A 159 17.59 -6.50 -0.52
CA TYR A 159 17.45 -5.05 -0.35
C TYR A 159 16.32 -4.71 0.62
N ILE A 160 16.49 -3.61 1.33
CA ILE A 160 15.41 -2.88 2.01
C ILE A 160 15.23 -1.58 1.24
N LEU A 161 13.99 -1.20 0.98
CA LEU A 161 13.64 0.07 0.37
C LEU A 161 12.83 0.90 1.37
N SER A 162 13.04 2.22 1.37
CA SER A 162 12.23 3.15 2.15
C SER A 162 11.79 4.30 1.25
N ALA A 163 10.51 4.59 1.26
CA ALA A 163 9.97 5.85 0.76
C ALA A 163 10.12 6.87 1.89
N ASN A 164 10.75 7.99 1.59
CA ASN A 164 10.98 9.05 2.55
C ASN A 164 10.21 10.25 2.03
N GLU A 165 9.06 10.48 2.60
CA GLU A 165 8.05 11.38 2.09
C GLU A 165 8.55 12.82 2.05
N GLY A 166 9.16 13.29 3.15
CA GLY A 166 9.71 14.63 3.20
C GLY A 166 8.65 15.72 3.31
N GLU A 167 7.54 15.45 4.00
CA GLU A 167 6.50 16.43 4.25
C GLU A 167 7.01 17.78 4.79
N PRO A 168 6.42 18.91 4.37
CA PRO A 168 6.70 20.20 4.96
C PRO A 168 6.22 20.27 6.42
N ASN A 169 6.69 21.26 7.16
CA ASN A 169 6.11 21.58 8.46
C ASN A 169 4.81 22.41 8.28
N ASP A 170 3.97 22.45 9.30
CA ASP A 170 2.65 23.12 9.29
C ASP A 170 2.68 24.55 8.71
N GLU A 171 3.72 25.33 8.99
CA GLU A 171 3.88 26.68 8.48
C GLU A 171 4.46 26.75 7.07
N TYR A 172 4.77 25.62 6.45
CA TYR A 172 5.43 25.51 5.13
C TYR A 172 6.73 26.34 5.02
N THR A 173 7.51 26.34 6.12
CA THR A 173 8.78 27.08 6.23
C THR A 173 10.00 26.17 6.16
N ILE A 174 9.81 24.86 6.41
CA ILE A 174 10.79 23.79 6.23
C ILE A 174 10.11 22.76 5.34
N ASP A 175 10.74 22.48 4.20
CA ASP A 175 10.21 21.62 3.16
C ASP A 175 11.36 20.71 2.66
N PRO A 176 11.51 19.51 3.23
CA PRO A 176 12.56 18.59 2.86
C PRO A 176 12.35 18.04 1.44
N THR A 177 13.37 17.46 0.88
CA THR A 177 13.27 16.76 -0.40
C THR A 177 12.75 15.35 -0.19
N GLY A 178 11.68 14.97 -0.88
CA GLY A 178 11.22 13.58 -0.94
C GLY A 178 12.23 12.68 -1.64
N THR A 179 12.45 11.49 -1.12
CA THR A 179 13.50 10.59 -1.60
C THR A 179 13.11 9.12 -1.49
N VAL A 180 13.81 8.25 -2.23
CA VAL A 180 13.73 6.79 -2.05
C VAL A 180 15.10 6.28 -1.63
N SER A 181 15.17 5.55 -0.52
CA SER A 181 16.41 4.91 -0.07
C SER A 181 16.43 3.44 -0.47
N ILE A 182 17.53 2.97 -1.06
CA ILE A 182 17.82 1.57 -1.34
C ILE A 182 18.96 1.12 -0.45
N ILE A 183 18.71 0.18 0.44
CA ILE A 183 19.67 -0.36 1.42
C ILE A 183 20.07 -1.76 0.98
N ASN A 184 21.35 -1.96 0.64
CA ASN A 184 21.88 -3.26 0.22
C ASN A 184 22.36 -4.05 1.43
N ILE A 185 21.60 -5.10 1.81
CA ILE A 185 21.89 -5.95 2.98
C ILE A 185 23.22 -6.67 2.82
N LYS A 186 23.54 -7.17 1.62
CA LYS A 186 24.76 -7.92 1.34
C LYS A 186 26.03 -7.06 1.33
N ASP A 187 25.86 -5.76 1.11
CA ASP A 187 26.94 -4.78 1.16
C ASP A 187 26.93 -4.03 2.51
N ASN A 188 26.86 -4.76 3.61
CA ASN A 188 26.87 -4.23 4.97
C ASN A 188 25.88 -3.08 5.20
N TYR A 189 24.68 -3.19 4.59
CA TYR A 189 23.61 -2.19 4.67
C TYR A 189 24.02 -0.81 4.09
N SER A 190 24.81 -0.81 3.01
CA SER A 190 25.10 0.43 2.29
C SER A 190 23.81 1.04 1.73
N VAL A 191 23.72 2.37 1.81
CA VAL A 191 22.53 3.13 1.41
C VAL A 191 22.81 3.90 0.13
N LYS A 192 21.86 3.88 -0.79
CA LYS A 192 21.78 4.79 -1.92
C LYS A 192 20.46 5.55 -1.85
N THR A 193 20.52 6.85 -1.62
CA THR A 193 19.36 7.74 -1.62
C THR A 193 19.17 8.33 -3.02
N LEU A 194 17.95 8.28 -3.52
CA LEU A 194 17.53 8.76 -4.84
C LEU A 194 16.58 9.93 -4.64
N ASP A 195 16.81 11.03 -5.34
CA ASP A 195 15.88 12.15 -5.45
C ASP A 195 15.28 12.26 -6.86
N PHE A 196 14.35 13.18 -7.04
CA PHE A 196 13.62 13.37 -8.28
C PHE A 196 14.14 14.52 -9.15
N SER A 197 15.24 15.17 -8.78
CA SER A 197 15.78 16.34 -9.47
C SER A 197 16.08 16.12 -10.96
N ALA A 198 16.41 14.89 -11.35
CA ALA A 198 16.65 14.51 -12.74
C ALA A 198 15.40 14.68 -13.66
N PHE A 199 14.21 14.77 -13.08
CA PHE A 199 12.94 14.92 -13.81
C PHE A 199 12.48 16.37 -13.98
N GLU A 200 13.16 17.34 -13.40
CA GLU A 200 12.84 18.78 -13.54
C GLU A 200 12.62 19.20 -15.00
N LEU A 201 13.46 18.74 -15.92
CA LEU A 201 13.32 19.04 -17.35
C LEU A 201 12.10 18.39 -18.01
N GLN A 202 11.48 17.41 -17.36
CA GLN A 202 10.28 16.72 -17.84
C GLN A 202 9.00 17.31 -17.21
N LYS A 203 9.09 18.27 -16.29
CA LYS A 203 7.98 18.85 -15.54
C LYS A 203 6.78 19.19 -16.44
N ALA A 204 7.00 19.90 -17.55
CA ALA A 204 5.91 20.30 -18.44
C ALA A 204 5.17 19.09 -19.06
N ALA A 205 5.89 18.04 -19.43
CA ALA A 205 5.30 16.81 -19.98
C ALA A 205 4.56 16.00 -18.91
N LEU A 206 5.11 15.94 -17.69
CA LEU A 206 4.49 15.27 -16.55
C LEU A 206 3.17 15.96 -16.16
N VAL A 207 3.19 17.29 -16.03
CA VAL A 207 1.99 18.09 -15.72
C VAL A 207 0.92 17.94 -16.81
N ALA A 208 1.31 17.95 -18.09
CA ALA A 208 0.38 17.71 -19.19
C ALA A 208 -0.24 16.28 -19.13
N GLY A 209 0.43 15.33 -18.47
CA GLY A 209 -0.09 13.98 -18.20
C GLY A 209 -0.97 13.88 -16.97
N GLY A 210 -1.17 14.98 -16.24
CA GLY A 210 -1.95 15.02 -14.99
C GLY A 210 -1.12 14.82 -13.72
N PHE A 211 0.21 14.91 -13.81
CA PHE A 211 1.07 14.97 -12.62
C PHE A 211 0.97 16.36 -11.97
N ARG A 212 0.99 16.42 -10.65
CA ARG A 212 0.77 17.64 -9.89
C ARG A 212 2.10 18.15 -9.33
N ILE A 213 2.44 19.40 -9.60
CA ILE A 213 3.61 20.13 -9.06
C ILE A 213 3.13 21.53 -8.69
N TYR A 214 2.93 21.79 -7.41
CA TYR A 214 2.20 22.98 -6.97
C TYR A 214 2.60 23.50 -5.58
N GLY A 215 3.53 22.84 -4.88
CA GLY A 215 4.03 23.29 -3.58
C GLY A 215 4.57 24.72 -3.62
N PRO A 216 4.22 25.57 -2.66
CA PRO A 216 4.61 26.98 -2.68
C PRO A 216 6.12 27.15 -2.55
N LYS A 217 6.78 27.65 -3.60
CA LYS A 217 8.24 27.89 -3.67
C LYS A 217 9.09 26.61 -3.63
N ALA A 218 8.50 25.42 -3.69
CA ALA A 218 9.22 24.17 -3.72
C ALA A 218 10.00 24.02 -5.03
N SER A 219 11.19 23.45 -4.98
CA SER A 219 11.85 22.88 -6.15
C SER A 219 11.07 21.64 -6.61
N PHE A 220 11.31 21.15 -7.83
CA PHE A 220 10.64 19.93 -8.32
C PHE A 220 10.81 18.75 -7.36
N ALA A 221 12.03 18.57 -6.83
CA ALA A 221 12.32 17.46 -5.94
C ALA A 221 11.73 17.63 -4.52
N GLN A 222 11.54 18.85 -4.04
CA GLN A 222 10.85 19.11 -2.77
C GLN A 222 9.34 18.94 -2.88
N ASP A 223 8.77 19.20 -4.07
CA ASP A 223 7.33 19.06 -4.29
C ASP A 223 6.89 17.59 -4.46
N ILE A 224 7.83 16.64 -4.49
CA ILE A 224 7.51 15.21 -4.62
C ILE A 224 7.57 14.53 -3.26
N GLU A 225 6.47 13.89 -2.89
CA GLU A 225 6.26 13.19 -1.63
C GLU A 225 6.04 11.68 -1.92
N PRO A 226 7.11 10.84 -1.78
CA PRO A 226 7.02 9.39 -1.96
C PRO A 226 6.42 8.73 -0.73
N GLU A 227 5.42 7.87 -0.91
CA GLU A 227 4.73 7.18 0.19
C GLU A 227 4.93 5.67 0.16
N TYR A 228 4.13 4.93 -0.59
CA TYR A 228 4.10 3.48 -0.53
C TYR A 228 4.95 2.82 -1.63
N ILE A 229 5.50 1.61 -1.36
CA ILE A 229 6.39 0.88 -2.27
C ILE A 229 5.87 -0.53 -2.54
N ALA A 230 5.73 -0.87 -3.82
CA ALA A 230 5.58 -2.26 -4.26
C ALA A 230 6.81 -2.72 -5.05
N VAL A 231 7.30 -3.93 -4.78
CA VAL A 231 8.48 -4.49 -5.47
C VAL A 231 8.06 -5.61 -6.43
N SER A 232 8.65 -5.60 -7.62
CA SER A 232 8.43 -6.68 -8.61
C SER A 232 8.90 -8.03 -8.08
N SER A 233 8.23 -9.11 -8.50
CA SER A 233 8.52 -10.46 -8.02
C SER A 233 9.94 -10.96 -8.31
N ASP A 234 10.63 -10.35 -9.30
CA ASP A 234 12.02 -10.64 -9.64
C ASP A 234 13.04 -9.76 -8.89
N SER A 235 12.57 -8.91 -7.97
CA SER A 235 13.37 -7.99 -7.12
C SER A 235 14.21 -6.97 -7.89
N LYS A 236 13.85 -6.67 -9.16
CA LYS A 236 14.63 -5.73 -9.97
C LYS A 236 14.05 -4.33 -10.00
N LYS A 237 12.73 -4.21 -9.88
CA LYS A 237 12.02 -2.95 -9.93
C LYS A 237 11.22 -2.70 -8.66
N ALA A 238 11.15 -1.45 -8.26
CA ALA A 238 10.19 -0.96 -7.30
C ALA A 238 9.30 0.10 -7.95
N TYR A 239 8.09 0.21 -7.45
CA TYR A 239 7.09 1.20 -7.85
C TYR A 239 6.68 1.95 -6.59
N VAL A 240 6.74 3.27 -6.66
CA VAL A 240 6.54 4.16 -5.52
C VAL A 240 5.38 5.09 -5.83
N THR A 241 4.37 5.13 -4.98
CA THR A 241 3.29 6.11 -5.07
C THR A 241 3.82 7.50 -4.71
N LEU A 242 3.32 8.49 -5.43
CA LEU A 242 3.57 9.91 -5.23
C LEU A 242 2.17 10.53 -5.13
N GLN A 243 1.58 10.46 -3.94
CA GLN A 243 0.14 10.65 -3.73
C GLN A 243 -0.29 12.05 -4.15
N GLU A 244 0.20 13.10 -3.48
CA GLU A 244 -0.15 14.49 -3.77
C GLU A 244 0.24 14.90 -5.19
N ASN A 245 1.26 14.24 -5.75
CA ASN A 245 1.69 14.48 -7.12
C ASN A 245 0.89 13.71 -8.17
N ASN A 246 -0.01 12.79 -7.76
CA ASN A 246 -0.84 12.00 -8.66
C ASN A 246 -0.04 11.16 -9.66
N GLY A 247 0.92 10.39 -9.15
CA GLY A 247 1.82 9.62 -10.00
C GLY A 247 2.39 8.36 -9.36
N VAL A 248 3.08 7.56 -10.16
CA VAL A 248 3.85 6.40 -9.72
C VAL A 248 5.26 6.45 -10.30
N ALA A 249 6.28 6.44 -9.45
CA ALA A 249 7.68 6.35 -9.86
C ALA A 249 8.11 4.89 -10.06
N GLU A 250 8.93 4.63 -11.08
CA GLU A 250 9.59 3.35 -11.30
C GLU A 250 11.08 3.46 -10.92
N VAL A 251 11.55 2.55 -10.09
CA VAL A 251 12.92 2.47 -9.60
C VAL A 251 13.57 1.18 -10.10
N ASP A 252 14.74 1.27 -10.71
CA ASP A 252 15.64 0.12 -10.92
C ASP A 252 16.45 -0.08 -9.64
N ILE A 253 16.17 -1.16 -8.90
CA ILE A 253 16.79 -1.45 -7.60
C ILE A 253 18.27 -1.72 -7.76
N VAL A 254 18.67 -2.46 -8.79
CA VAL A 254 20.06 -2.88 -9.01
C VAL A 254 20.94 -1.73 -9.49
N ALA A 255 20.44 -0.94 -10.45
CA ALA A 255 21.14 0.27 -10.91
C ALA A 255 21.09 1.38 -9.86
N GLY A 256 20.08 1.35 -8.97
CA GLY A 256 19.81 2.38 -7.98
C GLY A 256 19.47 3.70 -8.66
N THR A 257 18.46 3.73 -9.50
CA THR A 257 18.02 4.92 -10.23
C THR A 257 16.50 4.94 -10.36
N ILE A 258 15.90 6.13 -10.26
CA ILE A 258 14.53 6.35 -10.69
C ILE A 258 14.54 6.41 -12.22
N THR A 259 13.81 5.53 -12.88
CA THR A 259 13.85 5.38 -14.34
C THR A 259 12.72 6.14 -15.02
N LYS A 260 11.59 6.33 -14.33
CA LYS A 260 10.39 6.92 -14.91
C LYS A 260 9.46 7.42 -13.81
N ILE A 261 8.69 8.48 -14.13
CA ILE A 261 7.48 8.87 -13.42
C ILE A 261 6.30 8.66 -14.36
N ASN A 262 5.27 7.96 -13.93
CA ASN A 262 4.03 7.73 -14.66
C ASN A 262 2.92 8.61 -14.05
N PRO A 263 2.52 9.70 -14.71
CA PRO A 263 1.32 10.45 -14.34
C PRO A 263 0.08 9.58 -14.46
N LEU A 264 -0.88 9.74 -13.55
CA LEU A 264 -2.11 8.94 -13.53
C LEU A 264 -3.26 9.60 -14.31
N GLY A 265 -3.13 10.87 -14.66
CA GLY A 265 -4.22 11.60 -15.32
C GLY A 265 -5.37 11.92 -14.35
N THR A 266 -6.58 11.94 -14.87
CA THR A 266 -7.78 12.25 -14.09
C THR A 266 -8.94 11.33 -14.44
N ARG A 267 -9.82 11.12 -13.49
CA ARG A 267 -11.11 10.45 -13.65
C ARG A 267 -12.16 11.49 -14.03
N ASP A 268 -12.88 11.28 -15.12
CA ASP A 268 -13.96 12.18 -15.59
C ASP A 268 -15.30 11.76 -14.97
N ILE A 269 -15.81 12.57 -14.04
CA ILE A 269 -17.05 12.28 -13.28
C ILE A 269 -18.31 12.62 -14.10
N SER A 270 -18.16 13.24 -15.27
CA SER A 270 -19.28 13.45 -16.19
C SER A 270 -19.72 12.15 -16.90
N LEU A 271 -18.92 11.09 -16.82
CA LEU A 271 -19.21 9.78 -17.40
C LEU A 271 -20.04 8.92 -16.46
N ALA A 272 -21.03 8.20 -16.97
CA ALA A 272 -21.95 7.40 -16.17
C ALA A 272 -21.27 6.27 -15.36
N GLU A 273 -20.18 5.72 -15.87
CA GLU A 273 -19.36 4.72 -15.18
C GLU A 273 -18.53 5.29 -14.01
N ASN A 274 -18.43 6.61 -13.93
CA ASN A 274 -17.68 7.34 -12.90
C ASN A 274 -18.57 8.16 -11.95
N ALA A 275 -19.88 7.99 -12.00
CA ALA A 275 -20.83 8.76 -11.21
C ALA A 275 -20.53 8.68 -9.70
N TRP A 276 -20.66 9.80 -9.01
CA TRP A 276 -20.43 9.99 -7.57
C TRP A 276 -21.65 10.56 -6.85
N ASP A 277 -21.78 10.30 -5.56
CA ASP A 277 -22.48 11.17 -4.64
C ASP A 277 -21.51 12.28 -4.16
N VAL A 278 -21.97 13.53 -4.18
CA VAL A 278 -21.11 14.71 -3.93
C VAL A 278 -21.66 15.65 -2.86
N SER A 279 -22.78 15.27 -2.21
CA SER A 279 -23.46 16.15 -1.28
C SER A 279 -24.00 15.41 -0.06
N ASP A 280 -23.55 15.83 1.13
CA ASP A 280 -24.01 15.43 2.45
C ASP A 280 -25.18 16.29 2.97
N ASP A 281 -25.90 17.00 2.08
CA ASP A 281 -26.97 17.92 2.48
C ASP A 281 -28.26 17.19 2.82
N GLU A 282 -28.33 16.57 3.99
CA GLU A 282 -29.54 15.94 4.52
C GLU A 282 -30.71 16.93 4.68
N LYS A 283 -30.43 18.23 4.88
CA LYS A 283 -31.46 19.25 5.06
C LYS A 283 -32.23 19.57 3.78
N SER A 284 -31.61 19.36 2.62
CA SER A 284 -32.28 19.47 1.32
C SER A 284 -33.20 18.29 1.03
N GLY A 285 -33.18 17.24 1.85
CA GLY A 285 -33.86 15.99 1.61
C GLY A 285 -33.26 15.16 0.48
N LYS A 286 -32.00 15.46 0.08
CA LYS A 286 -31.25 14.66 -0.88
C LYS A 286 -30.95 13.31 -0.26
N LYS A 287 -31.03 12.27 -1.08
CA LYS A 287 -30.66 10.91 -0.72
C LYS A 287 -29.28 10.61 -1.30
N ILE A 288 -28.54 9.67 -0.71
CA ILE A 288 -27.35 9.06 -1.28
C ILE A 288 -27.66 8.65 -2.73
N GLN A 289 -26.96 9.25 -3.69
CA GLN A 289 -27.25 9.04 -5.11
C GLN A 289 -26.01 9.28 -5.97
N LEU A 290 -25.55 8.22 -6.64
CA LEU A 290 -24.46 8.33 -7.60
C LEU A 290 -24.93 9.00 -8.90
N GLU A 291 -24.50 10.23 -9.12
CA GLU A 291 -24.85 11.07 -10.28
C GLU A 291 -23.61 11.49 -11.06
N THR A 292 -23.80 11.97 -12.29
CA THR A 292 -22.72 12.54 -13.10
C THR A 292 -22.62 14.04 -12.88
N TRP A 293 -21.38 14.54 -12.78
CA TRP A 293 -21.08 15.93 -12.51
C TRP A 293 -20.03 16.47 -13.48
N PRO A 294 -20.07 17.76 -13.86
CA PRO A 294 -19.07 18.35 -14.76
C PRO A 294 -17.75 18.67 -14.03
N ILE A 295 -17.15 17.65 -13.44
CA ILE A 295 -15.89 17.73 -12.69
C ILE A 295 -14.98 16.58 -13.09
N LYS A 296 -13.68 16.76 -12.83
CA LYS A 296 -12.67 15.71 -12.87
C LYS A 296 -12.20 15.39 -11.45
N ALA A 297 -11.54 14.27 -11.26
CA ALA A 297 -10.90 13.93 -10.01
C ALA A 297 -9.47 13.41 -10.27
N PHE A 298 -8.50 13.88 -9.50
CA PHE A 298 -7.19 13.26 -9.44
C PHE A 298 -7.30 11.93 -8.68
N TYR A 299 -6.48 10.94 -9.02
CA TYR A 299 -6.50 9.63 -8.35
C TYR A 299 -5.91 9.72 -6.95
N LEU A 300 -4.74 10.33 -6.80
CA LEU A 300 -3.98 10.50 -5.56
C LEU A 300 -3.87 9.18 -4.77
N PRO A 301 -3.05 8.23 -5.28
CA PRO A 301 -2.97 6.91 -4.67
C PRO A 301 -2.06 6.91 -3.45
N ASP A 302 -2.53 6.35 -2.34
CA ASP A 302 -1.73 5.98 -1.19
C ASP A 302 -1.11 4.59 -1.42
N ALA A 303 -1.74 3.51 -0.96
CA ALA A 303 -1.17 2.18 -1.04
C ALA A 303 -1.08 1.62 -2.47
N ILE A 304 -0.05 0.80 -2.69
CA ILE A 304 0.23 0.13 -3.96
C ILE A 304 0.57 -1.34 -3.75
N SER A 305 0.04 -2.22 -4.60
CA SER A 305 0.37 -3.64 -4.60
C SER A 305 0.74 -4.15 -5.99
N TYR A 306 1.88 -4.85 -6.09
CA TYR A 306 2.34 -5.48 -7.33
C TYR A 306 1.77 -6.89 -7.49
N PHE A 307 1.28 -7.21 -8.70
CA PHE A 307 0.91 -8.58 -9.07
C PHE A 307 1.19 -8.87 -10.54
N SER A 308 1.21 -10.14 -10.90
CA SER A 308 1.36 -10.56 -12.28
C SER A 308 0.37 -11.66 -12.63
N THR A 309 -0.23 -11.56 -13.82
CA THR A 309 -1.10 -12.59 -14.36
C THR A 309 -0.94 -12.67 -15.87
N GLY A 310 -1.00 -13.88 -16.45
CA GLY A 310 -0.82 -14.07 -17.89
C GLY A 310 0.54 -13.59 -18.43
N GLY A 311 1.58 -13.51 -17.60
CA GLY A 311 2.91 -13.03 -17.97
C GLY A 311 3.03 -11.49 -18.07
N THR A 312 2.01 -10.75 -17.67
CA THR A 312 2.02 -9.29 -17.61
C THR A 312 1.99 -8.82 -16.17
N SER A 313 2.74 -7.76 -15.87
CA SER A 313 2.84 -7.14 -14.55
C SER A 313 1.87 -5.98 -14.43
N TYR A 314 1.24 -5.87 -13.27
CA TYR A 314 0.24 -4.86 -12.94
C TYR A 314 0.50 -4.29 -11.55
N LEU A 315 -0.05 -3.10 -11.33
CA LEU A 315 -0.11 -2.44 -10.02
C LEU A 315 -1.57 -2.18 -9.69
N ALA A 316 -1.98 -2.54 -8.49
CA ALA A 316 -3.23 -2.11 -7.89
C ALA A 316 -2.93 -0.90 -7.00
N LEU A 317 -3.68 0.18 -7.16
CA LEU A 317 -3.53 1.45 -6.47
C LEU A 317 -4.79 1.72 -5.65
N ALA A 318 -4.64 2.04 -4.38
CA ALA A 318 -5.70 2.55 -3.53
C ALA A 318 -5.74 4.08 -3.68
N ASN A 319 -6.81 4.61 -4.27
CA ASN A 319 -6.89 6.04 -4.60
C ASN A 319 -7.65 6.79 -3.50
N GLU A 320 -6.99 7.03 -2.41
CA GLU A 320 -7.51 7.67 -1.20
C GLU A 320 -7.80 9.15 -1.44
N GLY A 321 -6.75 9.94 -1.74
CA GLY A 321 -6.93 11.32 -2.12
C GLY A 321 -6.45 12.37 -1.14
N ASP A 322 -5.41 12.10 -0.38
CA ASP A 322 -4.90 13.12 0.53
C ASP A 322 -4.32 14.33 -0.20
N THR A 323 -4.25 15.46 0.50
CA THR A 323 -3.97 16.79 -0.07
C THR A 323 -3.15 17.62 0.89
N ARG A 324 -2.48 18.63 0.35
CA ARG A 324 -1.77 19.60 1.17
C ARG A 324 -2.74 20.56 1.86
N ALA A 325 -3.09 20.24 3.08
CA ALA A 325 -3.96 21.04 3.97
C ALA A 325 -3.19 21.56 5.19
N TRP A 326 -2.07 22.25 4.93
CA TRP A 326 -1.18 22.79 5.95
C TRP A 326 -1.58 24.21 6.33
N LYS A 327 -1.29 24.64 7.55
CA LYS A 327 -1.52 26.00 8.03
C LYS A 327 -0.84 27.07 7.17
N GLY A 328 0.35 26.78 6.64
CA GLY A 328 1.11 27.65 5.74
C GLY A 328 0.67 27.60 4.29
N TYR A 329 0.00 26.52 3.88
CA TYR A 329 -0.54 26.31 2.56
C TYR A 329 -1.65 25.27 2.58
N ASP A 330 -2.82 25.64 2.14
CA ASP A 330 -3.99 24.78 2.02
C ASP A 330 -4.49 24.87 0.58
N GLU A 331 -4.57 23.74 -0.11
CA GLU A 331 -5.08 23.67 -1.48
C GLU A 331 -6.60 23.50 -1.56
N GLU A 332 -7.26 23.16 -0.47
CA GLU A 332 -8.68 22.83 -0.48
C GLU A 332 -9.59 24.04 -0.57
N ALA A 333 -10.68 23.87 -1.28
CA ALA A 333 -11.79 24.81 -1.31
C ALA A 333 -13.11 24.10 -1.54
N ARG A 334 -14.21 24.66 -1.02
CA ARG A 334 -15.56 24.24 -1.39
C ARG A 334 -15.96 24.88 -2.71
N VAL A 335 -16.58 24.12 -3.62
CA VAL A 335 -17.01 24.63 -4.95
C VAL A 335 -17.83 25.92 -4.84
N LYS A 336 -18.69 26.04 -3.82
CA LYS A 336 -19.50 27.26 -3.60
C LYS A 336 -18.68 28.52 -3.30
N SER A 337 -17.42 28.38 -2.89
CA SER A 337 -16.52 29.51 -2.61
C SER A 337 -15.71 29.95 -3.81
N LEU A 338 -15.72 29.20 -4.91
CA LEU A 338 -14.96 29.50 -6.12
C LEU A 338 -15.74 30.40 -7.08
N LYS A 339 -15.04 31.24 -7.82
CA LYS A 339 -15.57 31.94 -9.00
C LYS A 339 -15.43 30.99 -10.20
N LEU A 340 -16.54 30.61 -10.81
CA LEU A 340 -16.56 29.70 -11.96
C LEU A 340 -16.70 30.50 -13.26
N ASP A 341 -15.96 30.10 -14.31
CA ASP A 341 -16.10 30.71 -15.66
C ASP A 341 -17.55 30.52 -16.15
N PRO A 342 -18.27 31.60 -16.47
CA PRO A 342 -19.67 31.49 -16.90
C PRO A 342 -19.86 30.84 -18.26
N THR A 343 -18.80 30.73 -19.07
CA THR A 343 -18.84 30.02 -20.38
C THR A 343 -18.71 28.51 -20.19
N LYS A 344 -17.83 28.10 -19.27
CA LYS A 344 -17.62 26.67 -18.93
C LYS A 344 -18.73 26.15 -18.04
N PHE A 345 -19.19 26.97 -17.10
CA PHE A 345 -20.23 26.62 -16.12
C PHE A 345 -21.45 27.57 -16.24
N PRO A 346 -22.24 27.49 -17.35
CA PRO A 346 -23.40 28.36 -17.54
C PRO A 346 -24.48 28.19 -16.48
N THR A 347 -24.46 27.09 -15.72
CA THR A 347 -25.35 26.78 -14.60
C THR A 347 -24.68 26.90 -13.23
N ALA A 348 -23.59 27.69 -13.12
CA ALA A 348 -22.79 27.84 -11.90
C ALA A 348 -23.65 28.06 -10.64
N THR A 349 -24.64 28.96 -10.71
CA THR A 349 -25.54 29.26 -9.58
C THR A 349 -26.28 28.00 -9.06
N THR A 350 -26.64 27.08 -9.97
CA THR A 350 -27.29 25.82 -9.58
C THR A 350 -26.28 24.81 -9.10
N LEU A 351 -25.12 24.69 -9.78
CA LEU A 351 -24.06 23.76 -9.39
C LEU A 351 -23.49 24.07 -7.99
N GLN A 352 -23.42 25.34 -7.62
CA GLN A 352 -22.90 25.81 -6.33
C GLN A 352 -23.90 25.72 -5.17
N LEU A 353 -25.11 25.18 -5.38
CA LEU A 353 -26.01 24.86 -4.27
C LEU A 353 -25.46 23.70 -3.43
N ASP A 354 -25.72 23.76 -2.12
CA ASP A 354 -25.24 22.71 -1.18
C ASP A 354 -25.78 21.30 -1.53
N ALA A 355 -27.00 21.22 -2.08
CA ALA A 355 -27.57 19.96 -2.58
C ALA A 355 -26.92 19.43 -3.88
N ASN A 356 -25.99 20.14 -4.47
CA ASN A 356 -25.27 19.77 -5.69
C ASN A 356 -23.76 19.75 -5.38
N LEU A 357 -22.95 20.45 -6.18
CA LEU A 357 -21.48 20.51 -5.98
C LEU A 357 -21.04 21.50 -4.89
N GLY A 358 -21.93 22.35 -4.37
CA GLY A 358 -21.54 23.50 -3.55
C GLY A 358 -20.67 23.14 -2.35
N ARG A 359 -20.92 22.00 -1.71
CA ARG A 359 -20.14 21.53 -0.57
C ARG A 359 -18.94 20.69 -0.94
N LEU A 360 -18.87 20.15 -2.16
CA LEU A 360 -17.75 19.30 -2.55
C LEU A 360 -16.41 20.01 -2.38
N THR A 361 -15.46 19.31 -1.75
CA THR A 361 -14.06 19.73 -1.66
C THR A 361 -13.38 19.50 -3.01
N VAL A 362 -12.67 20.52 -3.49
CA VAL A 362 -11.87 20.52 -4.71
C VAL A 362 -10.55 21.22 -4.44
N THR A 363 -9.53 20.95 -5.26
CA THR A 363 -8.29 21.69 -5.19
C THR A 363 -8.44 23.07 -5.86
N LYS A 364 -7.91 24.10 -5.22
CA LYS A 364 -7.78 25.44 -5.80
C LYS A 364 -6.42 25.68 -6.49
N ALA A 365 -5.54 24.68 -6.47
CA ALA A 365 -4.25 24.75 -7.13
C ALA A 365 -4.32 24.53 -8.65
N PHE A 366 -5.44 23.99 -9.13
CA PHE A 366 -5.67 23.66 -10.54
C PHE A 366 -7.08 24.08 -10.99
N GLY A 367 -7.26 24.32 -12.29
CA GLY A 367 -8.57 24.56 -12.87
C GLY A 367 -8.80 25.98 -13.43
N ASP A 368 -8.05 26.98 -13.01
CA ASP A 368 -7.92 28.27 -13.67
C ASP A 368 -6.89 28.10 -14.82
N ILE A 369 -7.38 27.81 -16.02
CA ILE A 369 -6.53 27.37 -17.13
C ILE A 369 -5.89 28.55 -17.86
N ASP A 370 -6.60 29.66 -17.95
CA ASP A 370 -6.14 30.86 -18.66
C ASP A 370 -5.56 31.94 -17.74
N GLY A 371 -5.67 31.77 -16.41
CA GLY A 371 -5.03 32.60 -15.39
C GLY A 371 -5.78 33.90 -15.13
N ASP A 372 -7.10 33.99 -15.42
CA ASP A 372 -7.91 35.18 -15.24
C ASP A 372 -8.58 35.30 -13.85
N GLY A 373 -8.40 34.25 -13.01
CA GLY A 373 -8.87 34.20 -11.62
C GLY A 373 -10.26 33.62 -11.45
N ASP A 374 -10.81 32.95 -12.49
CA ASP A 374 -11.94 32.09 -12.34
C ASP A 374 -11.61 30.64 -12.84
N TYR A 375 -12.46 29.69 -12.52
CA TYR A 375 -12.17 28.27 -12.75
C TYR A 375 -12.88 27.77 -14.00
N ASP A 376 -12.09 27.34 -15.01
CA ASP A 376 -12.55 26.68 -16.25
C ASP A 376 -12.87 25.21 -16.06
N GLU A 377 -12.23 24.59 -15.08
CA GLU A 377 -12.39 23.18 -14.72
C GLU A 377 -12.39 23.03 -13.20
N LEU A 378 -13.06 21.98 -12.71
CA LEU A 378 -13.07 21.63 -11.30
C LEU A 378 -12.41 20.27 -11.10
N TYR A 379 -11.50 20.18 -10.13
CA TYR A 379 -10.78 18.97 -9.80
C TYR A 379 -11.01 18.57 -8.35
N ALA A 380 -11.75 17.50 -8.14
CA ALA A 380 -11.84 16.84 -6.83
C ALA A 380 -10.57 16.04 -6.53
N THR A 381 -10.36 15.72 -5.26
CA THR A 381 -9.22 14.97 -4.75
C THR A 381 -9.62 13.54 -4.41
N GLY A 382 -8.73 12.57 -4.71
CA GLY A 382 -8.99 11.15 -4.56
C GLY A 382 -9.85 10.54 -5.66
N GLY A 383 -9.51 9.30 -6.01
CA GLY A 383 -10.26 8.57 -7.01
C GLY A 383 -11.49 7.85 -6.46
N ARG A 384 -11.66 7.76 -5.14
CA ARG A 384 -12.67 6.95 -4.44
C ARG A 384 -12.72 5.53 -5.01
N SER A 385 -11.55 4.90 -5.23
CA SER A 385 -11.49 3.71 -6.08
C SER A 385 -10.20 2.92 -5.87
N MET A 386 -10.23 1.66 -6.29
CA MET A 386 -9.00 0.96 -6.66
C MET A 386 -8.81 1.05 -8.18
N SER A 387 -7.61 1.44 -8.61
CA SER A 387 -7.17 1.41 -10.01
C SER A 387 -6.23 0.23 -10.25
N ILE A 388 -6.29 -0.35 -11.45
CA ILE A 388 -5.28 -1.30 -11.94
C ILE A 388 -4.58 -0.64 -13.13
N ILE A 389 -3.25 -0.52 -13.04
CA ILE A 389 -2.42 -0.02 -14.13
C ILE A 389 -1.43 -1.09 -14.61
N ASN A 390 -1.03 -1.01 -15.87
CA ASN A 390 0.05 -1.85 -16.39
C ASN A 390 1.39 -1.34 -15.86
N ALA A 391 2.12 -2.18 -15.13
CA ALA A 391 3.36 -1.78 -14.44
C ALA A 391 4.47 -1.31 -15.40
N ASN A 392 4.50 -1.77 -16.66
CA ASN A 392 5.53 -1.39 -17.62
C ASN A 392 5.21 -0.09 -18.36
N THR A 393 3.93 0.16 -18.65
CA THR A 393 3.50 1.30 -19.48
C THR A 393 2.94 2.46 -18.69
N GLY A 394 2.45 2.21 -17.46
CA GLY A 394 1.68 3.16 -16.65
C GLY A 394 0.21 3.32 -17.11
N ALA A 395 -0.22 2.59 -18.15
CA ALA A 395 -1.57 2.73 -18.68
C ALA A 395 -2.62 2.18 -17.71
N LEU A 396 -3.69 2.95 -17.49
CA LEU A 396 -4.88 2.52 -16.77
C LEU A 396 -5.54 1.34 -17.48
N ILE A 397 -5.79 0.26 -16.77
CA ILE A 397 -6.43 -0.98 -17.28
C ILE A 397 -7.87 -1.08 -16.79
N ALA A 398 -8.12 -0.78 -15.53
CA ALA A 398 -9.45 -0.80 -14.91
C ALA A 398 -9.53 0.11 -13.70
N ASN A 399 -10.75 0.50 -13.36
CA ASN A 399 -11.07 1.23 -12.13
C ASN A 399 -12.42 0.72 -11.59
N VAL A 400 -12.53 0.44 -10.29
CA VAL A 400 -13.74 -0.14 -9.69
C VAL A 400 -14.52 0.84 -8.79
N GLY A 401 -14.23 2.16 -8.86
CA GLY A 401 -14.75 3.13 -7.90
C GLY A 401 -16.28 3.15 -7.79
N LYS A 402 -17.01 3.34 -8.89
CA LYS A 402 -18.49 3.37 -8.85
C LYS A 402 -19.08 2.06 -8.34
N ASP A 403 -18.56 0.90 -8.79
CA ASP A 403 -19.07 -0.40 -8.31
C ASP A 403 -18.78 -0.57 -6.82
N LEU A 404 -17.59 -0.12 -6.37
CA LEU A 404 -17.19 -0.17 -4.96
C LEU A 404 -18.14 0.65 -4.07
N GLU A 405 -18.36 1.93 -4.38
CA GLU A 405 -19.30 2.78 -3.63
C GLU A 405 -20.71 2.23 -3.66
N GLN A 406 -21.17 1.71 -4.80
CA GLN A 406 -22.49 1.10 -4.90
C GLN A 406 -22.64 -0.13 -3.99
N ARG A 407 -21.57 -0.97 -3.84
CA ARG A 407 -21.60 -2.12 -2.90
C ARG A 407 -21.74 -1.66 -1.47
N VAL A 408 -21.10 -0.58 -1.09
CA VAL A 408 -21.20 -0.01 0.25
C VAL A 408 -22.60 0.59 0.50
N ILE A 409 -23.16 1.29 -0.50
CA ILE A 409 -24.54 1.81 -0.45
C ILE A 409 -25.55 0.66 -0.31
N ASP A 410 -25.45 -0.37 -1.14
CA ASP A 410 -26.33 -1.55 -1.12
C ASP A 410 -26.26 -2.31 0.21
N ALA A 411 -25.10 -2.29 0.87
CA ALA A 411 -24.91 -2.84 2.21
C ALA A 411 -25.45 -1.94 3.34
N GLY A 412 -25.88 -0.72 3.03
CA GLY A 412 -26.36 0.27 4.01
C GLY A 412 -25.26 0.77 4.94
N LYS A 413 -24.00 0.85 4.42
CA LYS A 413 -22.80 1.23 5.17
C LYS A 413 -22.15 2.53 4.67
N TYR A 414 -22.69 3.13 3.63
CA TYR A 414 -22.15 4.38 3.09
C TYR A 414 -22.34 5.52 4.09
N ASP A 415 -21.25 6.21 4.39
CA ASP A 415 -21.27 7.41 5.22
C ASP A 415 -21.49 8.65 4.35
N ASP A 416 -22.73 9.15 4.33
CA ASP A 416 -23.11 10.31 3.55
C ASP A 416 -22.37 11.60 3.99
N THR A 417 -21.92 11.66 5.24
CA THR A 417 -21.18 12.83 5.74
C THR A 417 -19.82 13.00 5.07
N ARG A 418 -19.35 11.99 4.34
CA ARG A 418 -18.11 12.00 3.57
C ARG A 418 -18.29 12.23 2.08
N SER A 419 -19.54 12.27 1.58
CA SER A 419 -19.84 12.46 0.14
C SER A 419 -19.32 13.80 -0.40
N ASP A 420 -19.29 14.84 0.41
CA ASP A 420 -18.79 16.17 0.06
C ASP A 420 -17.25 16.30 0.15
N ASN A 421 -16.57 15.19 0.43
CA ASN A 421 -15.10 15.12 0.53
C ASN A 421 -14.57 13.91 -0.27
N LYS A 422 -13.95 12.91 0.36
CA LYS A 422 -13.27 11.77 -0.29
C LYS A 422 -14.12 10.48 -0.33
N GLY A 423 -15.40 10.51 0.09
CA GLY A 423 -16.33 9.38 0.06
C GLY A 423 -15.89 8.22 0.97
N VAL A 424 -15.74 7.02 0.42
CA VAL A 424 -15.37 5.80 1.19
C VAL A 424 -13.90 5.76 1.63
N GLU A 425 -13.06 6.61 1.09
CA GLU A 425 -11.59 6.69 1.29
C GLU A 425 -10.93 5.32 1.15
N VAL A 426 -10.47 5.03 -0.07
CA VAL A 426 -9.79 3.78 -0.41
C VAL A 426 -8.31 3.94 -0.13
N GLU A 427 -7.87 3.53 1.04
CA GLU A 427 -6.54 3.75 1.57
C GLU A 427 -5.63 2.54 1.38
N GLY A 428 -6.05 1.37 1.84
CA GLY A 428 -5.26 0.14 1.78
C GLY A 428 -5.59 -0.77 0.58
N VAL A 429 -4.57 -1.36 -0.05
CA VAL A 429 -4.76 -2.44 -1.03
C VAL A 429 -3.67 -3.51 -0.94
N THR A 430 -4.07 -4.78 -0.89
CA THR A 430 -3.15 -5.90 -1.05
C THR A 430 -3.69 -6.91 -2.05
N VAL A 431 -2.79 -7.49 -2.88
CA VAL A 431 -3.17 -8.49 -3.90
C VAL A 431 -2.50 -9.82 -3.59
N ALA A 432 -3.29 -10.89 -3.59
CA ALA A 432 -2.81 -12.22 -3.29
C ALA A 432 -3.47 -13.29 -4.15
N GLU A 433 -2.80 -14.43 -4.29
CA GLU A 433 -3.38 -15.62 -4.91
C GLU A 433 -4.06 -16.50 -3.85
N VAL A 434 -5.34 -16.80 -4.06
CA VAL A 434 -6.14 -17.72 -3.24
C VAL A 434 -6.83 -18.71 -4.17
N ASN A 435 -6.58 -19.99 -3.98
CA ASN A 435 -7.19 -21.08 -4.75
C ASN A 435 -7.08 -20.88 -6.29
N GLY A 436 -5.91 -20.41 -6.77
CA GLY A 436 -5.65 -20.14 -8.19
C GLY A 436 -6.36 -18.91 -8.77
N LYS A 437 -6.92 -18.05 -7.92
CA LYS A 437 -7.48 -16.75 -8.26
C LYS A 437 -6.60 -15.64 -7.71
N THR A 438 -6.41 -14.60 -8.49
CA THR A 438 -5.76 -13.37 -8.02
C THR A 438 -6.82 -12.46 -7.43
N LEU A 439 -6.76 -12.21 -6.12
CA LEU A 439 -7.72 -11.39 -5.38
C LEU A 439 -7.06 -10.08 -4.95
N ALA A 440 -7.77 -8.98 -5.12
CA ALA A 440 -7.46 -7.70 -4.49
C ALA A 440 -8.35 -7.52 -3.25
N PHE A 441 -7.73 -7.23 -2.11
CA PHE A 441 -8.38 -6.82 -0.88
C PHE A 441 -8.21 -5.31 -0.74
N ILE A 442 -9.30 -4.60 -0.57
CA ILE A 442 -9.39 -3.14 -0.62
C ILE A 442 -9.91 -2.65 0.72
N GLY A 443 -9.10 -1.92 1.46
CA GLY A 443 -9.49 -1.23 2.69
C GLY A 443 -10.21 0.07 2.37
N MET A 444 -11.33 0.30 3.02
CA MET A 444 -12.10 1.54 2.92
C MET A 444 -12.23 2.13 4.31
N GLU A 445 -11.44 3.16 4.56
CA GLU A 445 -11.22 3.75 5.87
C GLU A 445 -12.53 4.23 6.52
N ARG A 446 -13.29 5.08 5.83
CA ARG A 446 -14.46 5.77 6.42
C ARG A 446 -15.72 4.95 6.51
N VAL A 447 -15.67 3.68 6.13
CA VAL A 447 -16.85 2.79 6.19
C VAL A 447 -16.54 1.45 6.89
N ASP A 448 -15.31 1.29 7.44
CA ASP A 448 -14.88 0.13 8.24
C ASP A 448 -15.07 -1.20 7.50
N MET A 449 -14.77 -1.23 6.20
CA MET A 449 -15.06 -2.37 5.35
C MET A 449 -13.85 -2.79 4.52
N ILE A 450 -13.81 -4.09 4.23
CA ILE A 450 -12.91 -4.67 3.23
C ILE A 450 -13.75 -5.17 2.06
N ALA A 451 -13.44 -4.71 0.84
CA ALA A 451 -13.98 -5.27 -0.39
C ALA A 451 -12.98 -6.22 -1.04
N VAL A 452 -13.47 -7.33 -1.60
CA VAL A 452 -12.65 -8.32 -2.32
C VAL A 452 -13.07 -8.39 -3.78
N TYR A 453 -12.11 -8.27 -4.68
CA TYR A 453 -12.31 -8.40 -6.12
C TYR A 453 -11.42 -9.49 -6.72
N ASP A 454 -11.98 -10.35 -7.59
CA ASP A 454 -11.20 -11.23 -8.46
C ASP A 454 -10.62 -10.41 -9.61
N VAL A 455 -9.31 -10.20 -9.58
CA VAL A 455 -8.53 -9.47 -10.59
C VAL A 455 -7.69 -10.40 -11.46
N SER A 456 -8.02 -11.69 -11.51
CA SER A 456 -7.37 -12.69 -12.41
C SER A 456 -7.45 -12.27 -13.89
N THR A 457 -8.46 -11.47 -14.24
CA THR A 457 -8.59 -10.76 -15.51
C THR A 457 -8.55 -9.25 -15.21
N PRO A 458 -7.37 -8.60 -15.22
CA PRO A 458 -7.21 -7.22 -14.72
C PRO A 458 -8.08 -6.18 -15.41
N ALA A 459 -8.42 -6.39 -16.69
CA ALA A 459 -9.31 -5.50 -17.45
C ALA A 459 -10.82 -5.65 -17.09
N SER A 460 -11.17 -6.62 -16.26
CA SER A 460 -12.56 -6.87 -15.84
C SER A 460 -12.60 -7.43 -14.43
N PRO A 461 -12.26 -6.61 -13.42
CA PRO A 461 -12.37 -6.98 -12.01
C PRO A 461 -13.78 -7.43 -11.67
N LYS A 462 -13.92 -8.45 -10.83
CA LYS A 462 -15.21 -8.97 -10.42
C LYS A 462 -15.35 -8.92 -8.91
N PHE A 463 -16.40 -8.29 -8.43
CA PHE A 463 -16.73 -8.28 -7.01
C PHE A 463 -16.91 -9.71 -6.48
N VAL A 464 -16.35 -10.00 -5.32
CA VAL A 464 -16.41 -11.30 -4.66
C VAL A 464 -17.13 -11.20 -3.32
N GLN A 465 -16.68 -10.28 -2.45
CA GLN A 465 -17.19 -10.17 -1.09
C GLN A 465 -16.97 -8.77 -0.52
N LEU A 466 -17.85 -8.36 0.40
CA LEU A 466 -17.72 -7.20 1.27
C LEU A 466 -17.91 -7.67 2.72
N PHE A 467 -17.02 -7.25 3.64
CA PHE A 467 -17.14 -7.60 5.07
C PHE A 467 -16.58 -6.47 5.95
N ALA A 468 -17.14 -6.37 7.16
CA ALA A 468 -16.73 -5.37 8.13
C ALA A 468 -15.40 -5.72 8.81
N THR A 469 -14.64 -4.68 9.20
CA THR A 469 -13.42 -4.78 9.98
C THR A 469 -13.46 -3.87 11.22
N GLY A 470 -12.30 -3.40 11.73
CA GLY A 470 -12.22 -2.35 12.75
C GLY A 470 -12.41 -0.97 12.16
N ASP A 471 -12.40 0.05 13.00
CA ASP A 471 -12.55 1.47 12.63
C ASP A 471 -11.29 1.97 11.90
N ALA A 472 -11.45 2.60 10.75
CA ALA A 472 -10.37 3.10 9.91
C ALA A 472 -9.30 2.03 9.55
N PRO A 473 -9.62 1.05 8.67
CA PRO A 473 -8.66 0.03 8.22
C PRO A 473 -7.61 0.62 7.30
N GLU A 474 -6.36 0.64 7.73
CA GLU A 474 -5.19 1.14 7.01
C GLU A 474 -4.29 -0.01 6.53
N GLY A 475 -3.66 -0.75 7.47
CA GLY A 475 -2.69 -1.79 7.16
C GLY A 475 -3.31 -3.12 6.74
N LEU A 476 -3.13 -3.54 5.49
CA LEU A 476 -3.59 -4.83 4.96
C LEU A 476 -2.42 -5.76 4.65
N LEU A 477 -2.28 -6.84 5.40
CA LEU A 477 -1.26 -7.87 5.20
C LEU A 477 -1.88 -9.22 4.84
N PHE A 478 -1.50 -9.79 3.69
CA PHE A 478 -1.91 -11.13 3.32
C PHE A 478 -0.80 -12.15 3.57
N VAL A 479 -1.08 -13.18 4.37
CA VAL A 479 -0.17 -14.30 4.65
C VAL A 479 -0.64 -15.53 3.89
N LYS A 480 0.23 -16.05 3.01
CA LYS A 480 -0.06 -17.25 2.19
C LYS A 480 -0.20 -18.50 3.06
N PRO A 481 -0.97 -19.51 2.63
CA PRO A 481 -1.16 -20.76 3.41
C PRO A 481 0.12 -21.40 3.92
N LYS A 482 1.16 -21.46 3.10
CA LYS A 482 2.45 -22.08 3.45
C LYS A 482 3.19 -21.35 4.59
N ASP A 483 2.95 -20.05 4.75
CA ASP A 483 3.61 -19.17 5.72
C ASP A 483 2.70 -18.88 6.93
N SER A 484 1.42 -19.16 6.81
CA SER A 484 0.39 -18.91 7.84
C SER A 484 0.55 -19.84 9.06
N PRO A 485 0.16 -19.40 10.25
CA PRO A 485 0.32 -20.19 11.48
C PRO A 485 -0.46 -21.51 11.49
N ASN A 486 -1.53 -21.64 10.70
CA ASN A 486 -2.42 -22.83 10.65
C ASN A 486 -2.62 -23.41 9.25
N GLY A 487 -1.84 -22.97 8.25
CA GLY A 487 -1.87 -23.52 6.89
C GLY A 487 -3.10 -23.10 6.06
N LYS A 488 -3.74 -21.98 6.40
CA LYS A 488 -4.81 -21.33 5.62
C LYS A 488 -4.37 -19.94 5.17
N SER A 489 -4.95 -19.46 4.07
CA SER A 489 -4.87 -18.04 3.73
C SER A 489 -5.30 -17.20 4.92
N LEU A 490 -4.56 -16.12 5.20
CA LEU A 490 -4.84 -15.25 6.33
C LEU A 490 -4.68 -13.79 5.88
N LEU A 491 -5.76 -13.02 5.95
CA LEU A 491 -5.71 -11.57 5.84
C LEU A 491 -5.66 -10.99 7.26
N ILE A 492 -4.70 -10.11 7.50
CA ILE A 492 -4.54 -9.36 8.74
C ILE A 492 -4.84 -7.90 8.40
N VAL A 493 -5.73 -7.29 9.17
CA VAL A 493 -6.13 -5.89 9.00
C VAL A 493 -5.85 -5.16 10.30
N ALA A 494 -5.03 -4.14 10.23
CA ALA A 494 -4.85 -3.17 11.31
C ALA A 494 -5.79 -1.99 11.07
N SER A 495 -6.39 -1.50 12.15
CA SER A 495 -7.35 -0.41 12.13
C SER A 495 -6.88 0.69 13.05
N GLU A 496 -6.58 1.85 12.46
CA GLU A 496 -5.99 2.98 13.17
C GLU A 496 -6.95 3.60 14.18
N GLY A 497 -8.24 3.76 13.79
CA GLY A 497 -9.23 4.49 14.58
C GLY A 497 -9.57 3.84 15.92
N ASP A 498 -9.57 2.50 16.02
CA ASP A 498 -9.88 1.76 17.25
C ASP A 498 -8.68 0.97 17.83
N GLY A 499 -7.52 1.00 17.16
CA GLY A 499 -6.32 0.28 17.60
C GLY A 499 -6.45 -1.25 17.58
N VAL A 500 -7.36 -1.79 16.78
CA VAL A 500 -7.66 -3.22 16.72
C VAL A 500 -6.98 -3.88 15.52
N VAL A 501 -6.37 -5.04 15.75
CA VAL A 501 -5.92 -5.92 14.67
C VAL A 501 -6.87 -7.09 14.52
N LYS A 502 -7.47 -7.25 13.35
CA LYS A 502 -8.39 -8.34 13.01
C LYS A 502 -7.79 -9.32 12.01
N PHE A 503 -8.19 -10.58 12.13
CA PHE A 503 -7.65 -11.71 11.37
C PHE A 503 -8.80 -12.41 10.64
N PHE A 504 -8.69 -12.52 9.32
CA PHE A 504 -9.73 -13.10 8.48
C PHE A 504 -9.21 -14.30 7.71
N GLN A 505 -9.98 -15.38 7.67
CA GLN A 505 -9.64 -16.59 6.91
C GLN A 505 -10.84 -17.09 6.11
N PRO A 506 -10.60 -17.68 4.90
CA PRO A 506 -11.66 -18.33 4.13
C PRO A 506 -12.00 -19.69 4.72
N ASN A 507 -13.19 -20.21 4.39
CA ASN A 507 -13.53 -21.61 4.65
C ASN A 507 -12.74 -22.53 3.71
N ARG A 508 -12.43 -23.73 4.16
CA ARG A 508 -11.98 -24.82 3.29
C ARG A 508 -13.18 -25.45 2.57
N ILE A 509 -12.97 -25.83 1.30
CA ILE A 509 -13.97 -26.52 0.48
C ILE A 509 -13.71 -28.04 0.52
#